data_650c06e25add8a648c5408275a7f2f2e
#
_entry.id   650c06e25add8a648c5408275a7f2f2e
#
_cell.length_a   1.000
_cell.length_b   1.000
_cell.length_c   1.000
_cell.angle_alpha   90.00
_cell.angle_beta   90.00
_cell.angle_gamma   90.00
#
_symmetry.space_group_name_H-M   'P 1'
#
loop_
_entity.id
_entity.type
_entity.pdbx_description
1 polymer ?
#
loop_
_entity_poly.entity_id
_entity_poly.type
_entity_poly.pdbx_seq_one_letter_code
_entity_poly.pdbx_strand_id
1 'polypeptide(L)'
;RQTIAVECNEEMVSRNEYDNFIIHSGDVVEIVSFMGGGENMCKNPDSSDKFVLGGKEFDSRFILGSGKYSLDLIKAAVNNAGAQIITLAVRRTNTKDKENILDYIPEGVTLLPNTSGARNAEEAVRIARMARELGCGDFVKIEIMKDSKYLLPDNVETVRATEILAKEGFVVLPYMYPDLYTARDLVNAGAAAVMPLASPIGSNKGLATKDFIQILID
;
A
#
# COMPACT_ATOMS: atom_id res chain seq x y z
N ARG A 1 20.34 -19.93 -4.82
CA ARG A 1 19.29 -20.87 -4.34
C ARG A 1 18.00 -20.08 -4.26
N GLN A 2 17.02 -20.41 -5.09
CA GLN A 2 15.69 -19.81 -5.02
C GLN A 2 15.08 -20.14 -3.65
N THR A 3 14.62 -19.13 -2.95
CA THR A 3 13.95 -19.30 -1.66
C THR A 3 12.46 -19.44 -1.96
N ILE A 4 11.95 -20.67 -1.86
CA ILE A 4 10.53 -20.96 -1.99
C ILE A 4 9.92 -21.18 -0.61
N ALA A 5 8.65 -20.81 -0.44
CA ALA A 5 7.79 -21.25 0.63
C ALA A 5 6.70 -22.14 0.03
N VAL A 6 6.37 -23.23 0.68
CA VAL A 6 5.34 -24.19 0.24
C VAL A 6 4.26 -24.23 1.30
N GLU A 7 3.02 -24.13 0.85
CA GLU A 7 1.82 -24.32 1.66
C GLU A 7 1.02 -25.49 1.08
N CYS A 8 0.53 -26.34 1.94
CA CYS A 8 -0.35 -27.44 1.57
C CYS A 8 -1.62 -27.39 2.44
N ASN A 9 -2.79 -27.24 1.80
CA ASN A 9 -4.09 -27.16 2.48
C ASN A 9 -4.14 -26.08 3.58
N GLU A 10 -3.64 -24.86 3.27
CA GLU A 10 -3.56 -23.71 4.19
C GLU A 10 -2.58 -23.89 5.37
N GLU A 11 -1.75 -24.96 5.36
CA GLU A 11 -0.69 -25.17 6.34
C GLU A 11 0.70 -25.04 5.71
N MET A 12 1.58 -24.27 6.37
CA MET A 12 2.95 -24.07 5.90
C MET A 12 3.78 -25.34 6.08
N VAL A 13 4.36 -25.84 4.99
CA VAL A 13 5.31 -26.94 5.03
C VAL A 13 6.68 -26.42 5.44
N SER A 14 7.27 -27.00 6.47
CA SER A 14 8.61 -26.64 6.92
C SER A 14 9.67 -27.02 5.87
N ARG A 15 10.67 -26.15 5.63
CA ARG A 15 11.75 -26.43 4.67
C ARG A 15 12.50 -27.74 4.92
N ASN A 16 12.63 -28.13 6.17
CA ASN A 16 13.30 -29.36 6.54
C ASN A 16 12.50 -30.61 6.16
N GLU A 17 11.24 -30.42 5.78
CA GLU A 17 10.31 -31.49 5.42
C GLU A 17 10.08 -31.61 3.93
N TYR A 18 10.54 -30.65 3.10
CA TYR A 18 10.28 -30.64 1.65
C TYR A 18 10.67 -31.93 0.93
N ASP A 19 11.77 -32.56 1.33
CA ASP A 19 12.23 -33.79 0.70
C ASP A 19 11.43 -35.04 1.12
N ASN A 20 10.66 -34.96 2.20
CA ASN A 20 9.92 -36.07 2.76
C ASN A 20 8.41 -35.82 2.85
N PHE A 21 7.94 -34.64 2.46
CA PHE A 21 6.52 -34.29 2.48
C PHE A 21 5.77 -35.00 1.36
N ILE A 22 4.77 -35.78 1.74
CA ILE A 22 3.98 -36.57 0.78
C ILE A 22 2.71 -35.80 0.43
N ILE A 23 2.56 -35.48 -0.84
CA ILE A 23 1.35 -34.84 -1.39
C ILE A 23 0.37 -35.94 -1.81
N HIS A 24 -0.88 -35.83 -1.41
CA HIS A 24 -1.95 -36.76 -1.74
C HIS A 24 -2.87 -36.19 -2.83
N SER A 25 -3.61 -37.10 -3.47
CA SER A 25 -4.62 -36.68 -4.47
C SER A 25 -5.71 -35.85 -3.77
N GLY A 26 -5.91 -34.62 -4.25
CA GLY A 26 -6.87 -33.67 -3.70
C GLY A 26 -6.27 -32.59 -2.82
N ASP A 27 -4.97 -32.64 -2.52
CA ASP A 27 -4.28 -31.56 -1.80
C ASP A 27 -4.15 -30.32 -2.69
N VAL A 28 -4.34 -29.16 -2.07
CA VAL A 28 -4.09 -27.86 -2.68
C VAL A 28 -2.70 -27.42 -2.24
N VAL A 29 -1.77 -27.33 -3.21
CA VAL A 29 -0.39 -26.92 -2.94
C VAL A 29 -0.13 -25.55 -3.56
N GLU A 30 0.24 -24.57 -2.73
CA GLU A 30 0.71 -23.25 -3.18
C GLU A 30 2.23 -23.14 -3.00
N ILE A 31 2.92 -22.82 -4.10
CA ILE A 31 4.34 -22.56 -4.07
C ILE A 31 4.56 -21.06 -4.28
N VAL A 32 5.00 -20.40 -3.23
CA VAL A 32 5.38 -18.98 -3.28
C VAL A 32 6.89 -18.90 -3.46
N SER A 33 7.32 -18.42 -4.60
CA SER A 33 8.71 -18.04 -4.81
C SER A 33 8.82 -16.52 -4.79
N PHE A 34 9.76 -15.99 -4.04
CA PHE A 34 10.23 -14.66 -4.37
C PHE A 34 10.93 -14.78 -5.73
N MET A 35 10.28 -14.31 -6.76
CA MET A 35 10.98 -13.93 -7.98
C MET A 35 11.83 -12.74 -7.58
N GLY A 36 12.93 -13.01 -6.90
CA GLY A 36 13.96 -12.04 -6.65
C GLY A 36 14.49 -11.60 -7.99
N GLY A 37 14.12 -10.43 -8.41
CA GLY A 37 15.03 -9.64 -9.19
C GLY A 37 16.33 -9.63 -8.40
N GLY A 38 17.42 -10.01 -9.06
CA GLY A 38 18.68 -10.40 -8.51
C GLY A 38 19.21 -9.55 -7.33
N GLU A 39 20.16 -10.09 -6.65
CA GLU A 39 20.88 -9.62 -5.44
C GLU A 39 21.39 -8.15 -5.44
N ASN A 40 20.97 -7.31 -6.40
CA ASN A 40 21.44 -5.94 -6.60
C ASN A 40 20.33 -4.88 -6.60
N MET A 41 19.07 -5.18 -6.25
CA MET A 41 18.02 -4.14 -6.21
C MET A 41 18.07 -3.21 -4.99
N CYS A 42 18.89 -3.49 -3.98
CA CYS A 42 19.06 -2.61 -2.83
C CYS A 42 20.25 -1.67 -2.90
N LYS A 43 21.01 -1.72 -3.98
CA LYS A 43 22.12 -0.78 -4.23
C LYS A 43 22.03 -0.31 -5.67
N ASN A 44 21.24 0.70 -5.91
CA ASN A 44 21.36 1.45 -7.15
C ASN A 44 22.57 2.38 -6.99
N PRO A 45 23.71 2.10 -7.65
CA PRO A 45 24.88 2.98 -7.58
C PRO A 45 24.71 4.26 -8.39
N ASP A 46 23.59 4.38 -9.13
CA ASP A 46 23.32 5.56 -9.93
C ASP A 46 22.44 6.52 -9.12
N SER A 47 23.08 7.53 -8.55
CA SER A 47 22.45 8.59 -7.74
C SER A 47 21.43 9.45 -8.51
N SER A 48 21.14 9.12 -9.77
CA SER A 48 20.25 9.87 -10.64
C SER A 48 18.79 9.40 -10.66
N ASP A 49 18.47 8.16 -10.20
CA ASP A 49 17.09 7.62 -10.23
C ASP A 49 16.45 7.62 -8.84
N LYS A 50 16.43 8.78 -8.19
CA LYS A 50 15.71 8.96 -6.93
C LYS A 50 14.23 9.11 -7.19
N PHE A 51 13.42 8.44 -6.38
CA PHE A 51 11.98 8.64 -6.35
C PHE A 51 11.65 9.85 -5.47
N VAL A 52 11.06 10.88 -6.05
CA VAL A 52 10.65 12.08 -5.31
C VAL A 52 9.13 12.12 -5.20
N LEU A 53 8.61 12.21 -3.99
CA LEU A 53 7.18 12.29 -3.72
C LEU A 53 6.91 13.36 -2.66
N GLY A 54 6.10 14.38 -3.02
CA GLY A 54 5.81 15.49 -2.13
C GLY A 54 7.04 16.26 -1.65
N GLY A 55 8.08 16.36 -2.49
CA GLY A 55 9.34 17.02 -2.15
C GLY A 55 10.30 16.18 -1.29
N LYS A 56 9.91 14.97 -0.87
CA LYS A 56 10.75 14.02 -0.15
C LYS A 56 11.37 13.00 -1.10
N GLU A 57 12.67 12.76 -0.97
CA GLU A 57 13.41 11.76 -1.75
C GLU A 57 13.33 10.39 -1.08
N PHE A 58 13.18 9.35 -1.91
CA PHE A 58 13.17 7.95 -1.50
C PHE A 58 14.10 7.14 -2.40
N ASP A 59 14.76 6.14 -1.83
CA ASP A 59 15.61 5.20 -2.57
C ASP A 59 14.82 3.99 -3.08
N SER A 60 13.59 3.83 -2.60
CA SER A 60 12.71 2.71 -2.94
C SER A 60 11.33 3.21 -3.35
N ARG A 61 10.76 2.57 -4.38
CA ARG A 61 9.36 2.77 -4.80
C ARG A 61 8.38 1.84 -4.09
N PHE A 62 8.88 1.05 -3.12
CA PHE A 62 8.07 0.09 -2.41
C PHE A 62 7.26 0.76 -1.29
N ILE A 63 5.93 0.74 -1.43
CA ILE A 63 4.97 1.18 -0.43
C ILE A 63 4.34 -0.06 0.19
N LEU A 64 4.57 -0.28 1.49
CA LEU A 64 4.00 -1.43 2.20
C LEU A 64 2.58 -1.13 2.68
N GLY A 65 1.64 -2.06 2.39
CA GLY A 65 0.33 -2.08 3.02
C GLY A 65 0.35 -2.85 4.33
N SER A 66 0.02 -2.22 5.46
CA SER A 66 0.07 -2.85 6.79
C SER A 66 -1.23 -3.54 7.23
N GLY A 67 -2.23 -3.63 6.36
CA GLY A 67 -3.62 -3.93 6.74
C GLY A 67 -3.91 -5.31 7.33
N LYS A 68 -3.12 -6.34 7.03
CA LYS A 68 -3.38 -7.75 7.44
C LYS A 68 -2.15 -8.47 7.97
N TYR A 69 -1.01 -7.82 8.09
CA TYR A 69 0.26 -8.47 8.37
C TYR A 69 0.67 -8.39 9.82
N SER A 70 1.51 -9.34 10.25
CA SER A 70 2.13 -9.32 11.57
C SER A 70 3.09 -8.14 11.70
N LEU A 71 3.30 -7.68 12.93
CA LEU A 71 4.23 -6.59 13.24
C LEU A 71 5.67 -6.93 12.82
N ASP A 72 6.05 -8.22 12.90
CA ASP A 72 7.35 -8.70 12.45
C ASP A 72 7.55 -8.55 10.93
N LEU A 73 6.47 -8.68 10.14
CA LEU A 73 6.54 -8.46 8.70
C LEU A 73 6.85 -7.00 8.36
N ILE A 74 6.35 -6.05 9.13
CA ILE A 74 6.67 -4.63 8.95
C ILE A 74 8.17 -4.40 9.08
N LYS A 75 8.79 -4.92 10.16
CA LYS A 75 10.23 -4.83 10.38
C LYS A 75 11.01 -5.51 9.25
N ALA A 76 10.57 -6.70 8.83
CA ALA A 76 11.20 -7.44 7.74
C ALA A 76 11.11 -6.69 6.40
N ALA A 77 9.97 -6.07 6.08
CA ALA A 77 9.78 -5.29 4.87
C ALA A 77 10.67 -4.04 4.84
N VAL A 78 10.83 -3.36 5.96
CA VAL A 78 11.74 -2.21 6.06
C VAL A 78 13.19 -2.65 5.94
N ASN A 79 13.61 -3.64 6.73
CA ASN A 79 15.03 -4.00 6.85
C ASN A 79 15.54 -4.82 5.66
N ASN A 80 14.69 -5.66 5.06
CA ASN A 80 15.13 -6.62 4.03
C ASN A 80 14.61 -6.27 2.63
N ALA A 81 13.47 -5.55 2.51
CA ALA A 81 12.90 -5.18 1.21
C ALA A 81 12.94 -3.67 0.95
N GLY A 82 13.50 -2.88 1.86
CA GLY A 82 13.70 -1.45 1.68
C GLY A 82 12.41 -0.63 1.63
N ALA A 83 11.34 -1.06 2.30
CA ALA A 83 10.11 -0.27 2.39
C ALA A 83 10.38 1.01 3.18
N GLN A 84 10.20 2.16 2.53
CA GLN A 84 10.40 3.49 3.13
C GLN A 84 9.08 4.22 3.37
N ILE A 85 7.99 3.71 2.85
CA ILE A 85 6.62 4.24 3.04
C ILE A 85 5.73 3.10 3.49
N ILE A 86 4.95 3.32 4.56
CA ILE A 86 4.02 2.32 5.10
C ILE A 86 2.62 2.91 5.21
N THR A 87 1.63 2.26 4.59
CA THR A 87 0.24 2.65 4.75
C THR A 87 -0.34 2.07 6.03
N LEU A 88 -1.18 2.84 6.72
CA LEU A 88 -1.88 2.41 7.93
C LEU A 88 -3.28 3.01 8.01
N ALA A 89 -4.21 2.30 8.65
CA ALA A 89 -5.55 2.80 8.89
C ALA A 89 -5.63 3.46 10.28
N VAL A 90 -5.99 4.73 10.34
CA VAL A 90 -6.08 5.53 11.59
C VAL A 90 -6.97 4.87 12.66
N ARG A 91 -8.05 4.20 12.25
CA ARG A 91 -8.98 3.53 13.18
C ARG A 91 -8.37 2.35 13.96
N ARG A 92 -7.23 1.81 13.53
CA ARG A 92 -6.57 0.66 14.18
C ARG A 92 -5.52 1.06 15.21
N THR A 93 -5.17 2.33 15.28
CA THR A 93 -4.15 2.83 16.21
C THR A 93 -4.72 3.16 17.61
N ASN A 94 -6.07 3.23 17.78
CA ASN A 94 -6.73 3.73 19.00
C ASN A 94 -7.36 2.67 19.90
N THR A 95 -7.00 1.40 19.85
CA THR A 95 -7.51 0.39 20.79
C THR A 95 -6.57 0.26 21.98
N LYS A 96 -7.07 0.62 23.17
CA LYS A 96 -6.34 0.67 24.45
C LYS A 96 -5.66 -0.64 24.89
N ASP A 97 -5.97 -1.76 24.24
CA ASP A 97 -5.51 -3.10 24.64
C ASP A 97 -4.74 -3.85 23.55
N LYS A 98 -4.32 -3.18 22.48
CA LYS A 98 -3.50 -3.79 21.43
C LYS A 98 -2.24 -2.98 21.21
N GLU A 99 -1.13 -3.68 21.03
CA GLU A 99 0.15 -3.14 20.61
C GLU A 99 -0.05 -2.08 19.51
N ASN A 100 0.51 -0.91 19.72
CA ASN A 100 0.38 0.18 18.76
C ASN A 100 1.30 -0.14 17.56
N ILE A 101 0.73 -0.19 16.36
CA ILE A 101 1.50 -0.44 15.14
C ILE A 101 2.65 0.55 14.98
N LEU A 102 2.51 1.77 15.48
CA LEU A 102 3.54 2.80 15.42
C LEU A 102 4.82 2.42 16.20
N ASP A 103 4.69 1.61 17.26
CA ASP A 103 5.84 1.14 18.06
C ASP A 103 6.72 0.14 17.30
N TYR A 104 6.21 -0.41 16.20
CA TYR A 104 6.89 -1.40 15.35
C TYR A 104 7.43 -0.82 14.03
N ILE A 105 7.11 0.42 13.74
CA ILE A 105 7.61 1.10 12.54
C ILE A 105 8.94 1.77 12.91
N PRO A 106 10.05 1.39 12.25
CA PRO A 106 11.34 2.01 12.51
C PRO A 106 11.34 3.52 12.24
N GLU A 107 12.17 4.26 12.96
CA GLU A 107 12.39 5.69 12.71
C GLU A 107 12.85 5.93 11.26
N GLY A 108 12.45 7.05 10.68
CA GLY A 108 12.77 7.43 9.30
C GLY A 108 11.82 6.91 8.24
N VAL A 109 10.95 5.93 8.56
CA VAL A 109 9.89 5.46 7.65
C VAL A 109 8.79 6.51 7.54
N THR A 110 8.36 6.80 6.31
CA THR A 110 7.24 7.72 6.06
C THR A 110 5.92 7.01 6.29
N LEU A 111 5.13 7.57 7.19
CA LEU A 111 3.76 7.09 7.42
C LEU A 111 2.84 7.63 6.32
N LEU A 112 2.01 6.73 5.78
CA LEU A 112 1.00 7.05 4.79
C LEU A 112 -0.37 6.60 5.31
N PRO A 113 -0.96 7.34 6.29
CA PRO A 113 -2.28 7.00 6.79
C PRO A 113 -3.32 7.02 5.68
N ASN A 114 -4.24 6.06 5.68
CA ASN A 114 -5.34 6.02 4.74
C ASN A 114 -6.66 6.45 5.38
N THR A 115 -7.59 6.94 4.56
CA THR A 115 -8.91 7.35 4.99
C THR A 115 -9.95 6.24 4.90
N SER A 116 -9.51 4.98 4.98
CA SER A 116 -10.37 3.80 4.87
C SER A 116 -11.59 3.87 5.79
N GLY A 117 -12.74 3.64 5.22
CA GLY A 117 -14.04 3.75 5.85
C GLY A 117 -14.75 5.09 5.61
N ALA A 118 -14.10 6.06 4.97
CA ALA A 118 -14.76 7.26 4.48
C ALA A 118 -15.72 6.93 3.33
N ARG A 119 -16.90 7.54 3.35
CA ARG A 119 -17.95 7.38 2.34
C ARG A 119 -18.11 8.61 1.44
N ASN A 120 -17.50 9.71 1.82
CA ASN A 120 -17.55 11.00 1.13
C ASN A 120 -16.29 11.81 1.42
N ALA A 121 -16.12 12.92 0.73
CA ALA A 121 -14.96 13.79 0.86
C ALA A 121 -14.81 14.36 2.28
N GLU A 122 -15.91 14.77 2.92
CA GLU A 122 -15.91 15.37 4.25
C GLU A 122 -15.37 14.39 5.30
N GLU A 123 -15.79 13.12 5.24
CA GLU A 123 -15.27 12.07 6.13
C GLU A 123 -13.79 11.80 5.89
N ALA A 124 -13.35 11.75 4.63
CA ALA A 124 -11.95 11.54 4.28
C ALA A 124 -11.07 12.69 4.79
N VAL A 125 -11.48 13.92 4.57
CA VAL A 125 -10.77 15.12 5.07
C VAL A 125 -10.66 15.09 6.59
N ARG A 126 -11.75 14.77 7.30
CA ARG A 126 -11.74 14.65 8.76
C ARG A 126 -10.75 13.59 9.25
N ILE A 127 -10.71 12.41 8.60
CA ILE A 127 -9.79 11.33 8.97
C ILE A 127 -8.33 11.74 8.70
N ALA A 128 -8.06 12.40 7.57
CA ALA A 128 -6.72 12.89 7.24
C ALA A 128 -6.20 13.90 8.26
N ARG A 129 -7.04 14.87 8.65
CA ARG A 129 -6.69 15.85 9.70
C ARG A 129 -6.41 15.18 11.04
N MET A 130 -7.24 14.19 11.43
CA MET A 130 -6.98 13.41 12.65
C MET A 130 -5.63 12.67 12.58
N ALA A 131 -5.28 12.09 11.44
CA ALA A 131 -3.98 11.43 11.26
C ALA A 131 -2.82 12.38 11.47
N ARG A 132 -2.91 13.60 10.94
CA ARG A 132 -1.91 14.66 11.12
C ARG A 132 -1.77 15.02 12.60
N GLU A 133 -2.87 15.26 13.31
CA GLU A 133 -2.88 15.58 14.74
C GLU A 133 -2.32 14.43 15.61
N LEU A 134 -2.44 13.18 15.16
CA LEU A 134 -1.82 12.02 15.80
C LEU A 134 -0.33 11.86 15.49
N GLY A 135 0.28 12.81 14.76
CA GLY A 135 1.70 12.79 14.44
C GLY A 135 2.10 11.94 13.25
N CYS A 136 1.15 11.51 12.39
CA CYS A 136 1.47 10.74 11.19
C CYS A 136 2.12 11.57 10.08
N GLY A 137 2.26 12.89 10.24
CA GLY A 137 2.81 13.79 9.23
C GLY A 137 1.79 14.18 8.16
N ASP A 138 2.30 14.68 7.03
CA ASP A 138 1.46 15.30 6.00
C ASP A 138 1.10 14.38 4.83
N PHE A 139 1.68 13.20 4.75
CA PHE A 139 1.32 12.23 3.73
C PHE A 139 -0.04 11.59 4.02
N VAL A 140 -0.89 11.45 3.03
CA VAL A 140 -2.20 10.80 3.18
C VAL A 140 -2.59 10.04 1.91
N LYS A 141 -3.07 8.81 2.10
CA LYS A 141 -3.72 8.02 1.05
C LYS A 141 -5.23 8.19 1.16
N ILE A 142 -5.85 8.83 0.17
CA ILE A 142 -7.30 8.96 0.15
C ILE A 142 -7.93 7.65 -0.32
N GLU A 143 -8.84 7.13 0.49
CA GLU A 143 -9.70 6.00 0.17
C GLU A 143 -11.14 6.39 0.53
N ILE A 144 -11.98 6.59 -0.49
CA ILE A 144 -13.41 6.89 -0.34
C ILE A 144 -14.18 5.80 -1.06
N MET A 145 -14.90 4.99 -0.30
CA MET A 145 -15.60 3.81 -0.80
C MET A 145 -17.01 3.77 -0.22
N LYS A 146 -18.02 4.10 -1.05
CA LYS A 146 -19.44 4.06 -0.65
C LYS A 146 -19.94 2.65 -0.39
N ASP A 147 -19.37 1.67 -1.11
CA ASP A 147 -19.72 0.26 -1.00
C ASP A 147 -18.63 -0.52 -0.26
N SER A 148 -18.97 -1.08 0.88
CA SER A 148 -18.07 -1.90 1.70
C SER A 148 -17.86 -3.33 1.18
N LYS A 149 -18.65 -3.78 0.19
CA LYS A 149 -18.56 -5.13 -0.36
C LYS A 149 -17.44 -5.26 -1.40
N TYR A 150 -17.38 -4.31 -2.33
CA TYR A 150 -16.42 -4.36 -3.44
C TYR A 150 -15.21 -3.45 -3.24
N LEU A 151 -15.27 -2.52 -2.30
CA LEU A 151 -14.20 -1.59 -1.96
C LEU A 151 -13.69 -0.79 -3.17
N LEU A 152 -14.61 -0.43 -4.08
CA LEU A 152 -14.29 0.38 -5.25
C LEU A 152 -14.27 1.86 -4.88
N PRO A 153 -13.30 2.63 -5.42
CA PRO A 153 -13.17 4.04 -5.11
C PRO A 153 -14.27 4.88 -5.77
N ASP A 154 -14.75 5.91 -5.06
CA ASP A 154 -15.57 6.96 -5.62
C ASP A 154 -14.67 8.09 -6.16
N ASN A 155 -14.45 8.12 -7.47
CA ASN A 155 -13.54 9.07 -8.09
C ASN A 155 -13.96 10.53 -7.89
N VAL A 156 -15.26 10.83 -7.90
CA VAL A 156 -15.77 12.21 -7.75
C VAL A 156 -15.47 12.76 -6.36
N GLU A 157 -15.81 12.01 -5.32
CA GLU A 157 -15.53 12.39 -3.94
C GLU A 157 -14.01 12.41 -3.66
N THR A 158 -13.25 11.54 -4.32
CA THR A 158 -11.79 11.50 -4.21
C THR A 158 -11.15 12.77 -4.76
N VAL A 159 -11.61 13.30 -5.90
CA VAL A 159 -11.13 14.59 -6.44
C VAL A 159 -11.43 15.74 -5.48
N ARG A 160 -12.65 15.81 -4.92
CA ARG A 160 -13.03 16.84 -3.94
C ARG A 160 -12.15 16.80 -2.68
N ALA A 161 -11.93 15.61 -2.11
CA ALA A 161 -11.09 15.47 -0.94
C ALA A 161 -9.63 15.85 -1.24
N THR A 162 -9.13 15.46 -2.42
CA THR A 162 -7.78 15.79 -2.87
C THR A 162 -7.58 17.30 -2.93
N GLU A 163 -8.50 18.03 -3.55
CA GLU A 163 -8.42 19.49 -3.67
C GLU A 163 -8.36 20.18 -2.29
N ILE A 164 -9.20 19.75 -1.36
CA ILE A 164 -9.24 20.32 0.00
C ILE A 164 -7.91 20.06 0.71
N LEU A 165 -7.46 18.81 0.74
CA LEU A 165 -6.27 18.40 1.48
C LEU A 165 -4.98 18.94 0.87
N ALA A 166 -4.87 19.00 -0.45
CA ALA A 166 -3.72 19.60 -1.12
C ALA A 166 -3.57 21.08 -0.79
N LYS A 167 -4.69 21.85 -0.75
CA LYS A 167 -4.70 23.25 -0.31
C LYS A 167 -4.29 23.42 1.17
N GLU A 168 -4.46 22.41 1.99
CA GLU A 168 -4.04 22.36 3.38
C GLU A 168 -2.59 21.88 3.58
N GLY A 169 -1.86 21.67 2.48
CA GLY A 169 -0.45 21.27 2.50
C GLY A 169 -0.22 19.77 2.73
N PHE A 170 -1.23 18.92 2.53
CA PHE A 170 -1.03 17.48 2.53
C PHE A 170 -0.35 17.01 1.24
N VAL A 171 0.48 15.99 1.36
CA VAL A 171 0.99 15.20 0.24
C VAL A 171 -0.03 14.10 -0.05
N VAL A 172 -0.88 14.34 -1.04
CA VAL A 172 -2.07 13.52 -1.28
C VAL A 172 -1.80 12.44 -2.32
N LEU A 173 -2.09 11.19 -1.96
CA LEU A 173 -2.04 10.01 -2.84
C LEU A 173 -3.45 9.39 -2.93
N PRO A 174 -4.26 9.76 -3.91
CA PRO A 174 -5.63 9.29 -4.03
C PRO A 174 -5.71 7.89 -4.66
N TYR A 175 -6.40 6.96 -4.00
CA TYR A 175 -6.83 5.68 -4.57
C TYR A 175 -8.01 5.93 -5.51
N MET A 176 -7.88 5.50 -6.77
CA MET A 176 -8.84 5.79 -7.81
C MET A 176 -9.12 4.57 -8.70
N TYR A 177 -10.28 4.53 -9.32
CA TYR A 177 -10.52 3.68 -10.48
C TYR A 177 -9.72 4.24 -11.68
N PRO A 178 -8.97 3.41 -12.44
CA PRO A 178 -8.07 3.88 -13.47
C PRO A 178 -8.84 4.48 -14.67
N ASP A 179 -9.06 5.78 -14.60
CA ASP A 179 -9.68 6.61 -15.61
C ASP A 179 -8.78 7.81 -15.91
N LEU A 180 -8.49 8.05 -17.19
CA LEU A 180 -7.56 9.09 -17.63
C LEU A 180 -8.00 10.50 -17.22
N TYR A 181 -9.28 10.81 -17.37
CA TYR A 181 -9.79 12.15 -17.06
C TYR A 181 -9.79 12.38 -15.56
N THR A 182 -10.22 11.40 -14.78
CA THR A 182 -10.11 11.46 -13.32
C THR A 182 -8.65 11.64 -12.86
N ALA A 183 -7.69 10.96 -13.48
CA ALA A 183 -6.28 11.13 -13.13
C ALA A 183 -5.82 12.57 -13.38
N ARG A 184 -6.23 13.20 -14.51
CA ARG A 184 -5.95 14.60 -14.79
C ARG A 184 -6.62 15.55 -13.81
N ASP A 185 -7.86 15.28 -13.43
CA ASP A 185 -8.58 16.08 -12.42
C ASP A 185 -7.88 15.99 -11.06
N LEU A 186 -7.40 14.80 -10.66
CA LEU A 186 -6.64 14.62 -9.43
C LEU A 186 -5.31 15.36 -9.43
N VAL A 187 -4.57 15.34 -10.55
CA VAL A 187 -3.33 16.11 -10.70
C VAL A 187 -3.63 17.61 -10.61
N ASN A 188 -4.68 18.09 -11.28
CA ASN A 188 -5.10 19.50 -11.22
C ASN A 188 -5.57 19.89 -9.80
N ALA A 189 -6.16 18.96 -9.05
CA ALA A 189 -6.55 19.15 -7.66
C ALA A 189 -5.35 19.16 -6.68
N GLY A 190 -4.14 18.84 -7.15
CA GLY A 190 -2.91 18.88 -6.36
C GLY A 190 -2.46 17.54 -5.79
N ALA A 191 -2.88 16.42 -6.36
CA ALA A 191 -2.35 15.11 -5.99
C ALA A 191 -0.84 15.03 -6.26
N ALA A 192 -0.07 14.49 -5.31
CA ALA A 192 1.35 14.26 -5.47
C ALA A 192 1.65 13.05 -6.37
N ALA A 193 0.76 12.08 -6.37
CA ALA A 193 0.75 10.93 -7.28
C ALA A 193 -0.67 10.34 -7.28
N VAL A 194 -1.05 9.61 -8.33
CA VAL A 194 -2.30 8.86 -8.38
C VAL A 194 -2.05 7.37 -8.10
N MET A 195 -2.99 6.71 -7.43
CA MET A 195 -2.90 5.30 -7.06
C MET A 195 -4.05 4.51 -7.72
N PRO A 196 -3.91 4.15 -9.01
CA PRO A 196 -4.97 3.42 -9.70
C PRO A 196 -5.07 1.99 -9.17
N LEU A 197 -6.29 1.48 -8.99
CA LEU A 197 -6.51 0.11 -8.57
C LEU A 197 -6.04 -0.89 -9.64
N ALA A 198 -5.27 -1.90 -9.23
CA ALA A 198 -4.88 -3.01 -10.08
C ALA A 198 -5.99 -4.08 -10.19
N SER A 199 -6.65 -4.33 -9.06
CA SER A 199 -7.82 -5.22 -8.91
C SER A 199 -8.58 -4.79 -7.65
N PRO A 200 -9.85 -5.20 -7.48
CA PRO A 200 -10.58 -4.91 -6.25
C PRO A 200 -9.80 -5.38 -5.02
N ILE A 201 -9.77 -4.54 -3.97
CA ILE A 201 -9.02 -4.81 -2.73
C ILE A 201 -9.43 -6.16 -2.15
N GLY A 202 -8.44 -6.99 -1.80
CA GLY A 202 -8.66 -8.31 -1.18
C GLY A 202 -9.12 -9.41 -2.15
N SER A 203 -9.11 -9.17 -3.47
CA SER A 203 -9.56 -10.14 -4.46
C SER A 203 -8.46 -11.11 -4.94
N ASN A 204 -7.19 -10.80 -4.66
CA ASN A 204 -6.02 -11.58 -5.11
C ASN A 204 -5.98 -11.87 -6.63
N LYS A 205 -6.44 -10.91 -7.44
CA LYS A 205 -6.54 -11.05 -8.91
C LYS A 205 -5.40 -10.41 -9.70
N GLY A 206 -4.35 -9.97 -9.03
CA GLY A 206 -3.18 -9.37 -9.65
C GLY A 206 -3.48 -8.04 -10.35
N LEU A 207 -2.96 -7.85 -11.55
CA LEU A 207 -3.04 -6.61 -12.32
C LEU A 207 -4.12 -6.72 -13.43
N ALA A 208 -5.39 -6.71 -13.04
CA ALA A 208 -6.52 -6.83 -13.99
C ALA A 208 -6.73 -5.55 -14.83
N THR A 209 -6.23 -4.41 -14.39
CA THR A 209 -6.39 -3.10 -15.06
C THR A 209 -5.14 -2.65 -15.81
N LYS A 210 -4.27 -3.59 -16.21
CA LYS A 210 -2.96 -3.31 -16.82
C LYS A 210 -3.04 -2.28 -17.96
N ASP A 211 -3.95 -2.48 -18.91
CA ASP A 211 -4.04 -1.65 -20.11
C ASP A 211 -4.48 -0.22 -19.77
N PHE A 212 -5.39 -0.06 -18.80
CA PHE A 212 -5.79 1.26 -18.31
C PHE A 212 -4.66 1.97 -17.56
N ILE A 213 -3.88 1.23 -16.76
CA ILE A 213 -2.71 1.81 -16.07
C ILE A 213 -1.65 2.23 -17.10
N GLN A 214 -1.45 1.47 -18.17
CA GLN A 214 -0.53 1.84 -19.24
C GLN A 214 -0.94 3.18 -19.87
N ILE A 215 -2.24 3.39 -20.16
CA ILE A 215 -2.77 4.67 -20.66
C ILE A 215 -2.47 5.85 -19.70
N LEU A 216 -2.47 5.59 -18.40
CA LEU A 216 -2.13 6.63 -17.42
C LEU A 216 -0.63 6.96 -17.38
N ILE A 217 0.22 6.03 -17.78
CA ILE A 217 1.68 6.20 -17.83
C ILE A 217 2.10 6.96 -19.08
N ASP A 218 1.48 6.67 -20.24
CA ASP A 218 1.74 7.29 -21.56
C ASP A 218 1.25 8.74 -21.62
#